data_090018e2d469e910dc3d4904890ef624
#
_entry.id   090018e2d469e910dc3d4904890ef624
#
_cell.length_a   1.000
_cell.length_b   1.000
_cell.length_c   1.000
_cell.angle_alpha   90.00
_cell.angle_beta   90.00
_cell.angle_gamma   90.00
#
_symmetry.space_group_name_H-M   'P 1'
#
loop_
_entity.id
_entity.type
_entity.pdbx_description
1 polymer ?
#
loop_
_entity_poly.entity_id
_entity_poly.type
_entity_poly.pdbx_seq_one_letter_code
_entity_poly.pdbx_strand_id
1 'polypeptide(L)'
;MVTTTAIPLIRDMRRTDVAALVALGDVLRAGETAESWRRRLTDSAIVAIGAEQDGALVGYAAGAVRTSFGLETAGWIEAFGVSSRSRGYGVGRLLASELLARFVAAGARHAYTLAPVHDLALQPFFRDLGFREAPLVALGRTL
;
A
#
# COMPACT_ATOMS: atom_id res chain seq x y z
N MET A 1 23.61 -21.56 12.86
CA MET A 1 22.63 -20.88 13.71
C MET A 1 21.51 -20.32 12.86
N VAL A 2 20.30 -20.73 13.13
CA VAL A 2 19.13 -20.24 12.37
C VAL A 2 18.68 -18.93 12.98
N THR A 3 18.69 -17.86 12.17
CA THR A 3 18.15 -16.60 12.59
C THR A 3 16.64 -16.62 12.32
N THR A 4 15.84 -16.62 13.35
CA THR A 4 14.40 -16.56 13.23
C THR A 4 14.00 -15.10 12.93
N THR A 5 13.44 -14.86 11.75
CA THR A 5 12.90 -13.55 11.42
C THR A 5 11.60 -13.36 12.18
N ALA A 6 11.49 -12.29 12.94
CA ALA A 6 10.27 -11.98 13.67
C ALA A 6 9.12 -11.72 12.70
N ILE A 7 7.90 -12.13 13.08
CA ILE A 7 6.68 -11.84 12.31
C ILE A 7 6.48 -10.33 12.32
N PRO A 8 6.27 -9.68 11.16
CA PRO A 8 6.04 -8.25 11.12
C PRO A 8 4.77 -7.86 11.86
N LEU A 9 4.83 -6.76 12.58
CA LEU A 9 3.67 -6.13 13.17
C LEU A 9 3.05 -5.17 12.15
N ILE A 10 1.80 -5.39 11.78
CA ILE A 10 1.07 -4.49 10.91
C ILE A 10 0.27 -3.52 11.79
N ARG A 11 0.49 -2.25 11.61
CA ARG A 11 -0.12 -1.20 12.42
C ARG A 11 -0.40 0.05 11.63
N ASP A 12 -1.18 0.95 12.20
CA ASP A 12 -1.43 2.25 11.58
C ASP A 12 -0.13 3.04 11.45
N MET A 13 0.01 3.75 10.34
CA MET A 13 1.07 4.71 10.13
C MET A 13 0.84 5.94 10.99
N ARG A 14 1.93 6.50 11.52
CA ARG A 14 1.93 7.73 12.32
C ARG A 14 2.75 8.79 11.62
N ARG A 15 2.56 10.05 11.99
CA ARG A 15 3.37 11.15 11.45
C ARG A 15 4.86 10.94 11.68
N THR A 16 5.22 10.36 12.81
CA THR A 16 6.62 10.04 13.16
C THR A 16 7.23 8.98 12.24
N ASP A 17 6.43 8.19 11.54
CA ASP A 17 6.93 7.17 10.62
C ASP A 17 7.45 7.76 9.31
N VAL A 18 7.07 8.98 8.96
CA VAL A 18 7.44 9.58 7.68
C VAL A 18 8.96 9.68 7.53
N ALA A 19 9.67 10.10 8.59
CA ALA A 19 11.13 10.18 8.56
C ALA A 19 11.76 8.80 8.34
N ALA A 20 11.28 7.77 9.02
CA ALA A 20 11.77 6.40 8.86
C ALA A 20 11.50 5.87 7.44
N LEU A 21 10.34 6.20 6.88
CA LEU A 21 9.96 5.81 5.52
C LEU A 21 10.89 6.42 4.48
N VAL A 22 11.17 7.71 4.60
CA VAL A 22 12.12 8.41 3.72
C VAL A 22 13.53 7.85 3.87
N ALA A 23 13.94 7.50 5.09
CA ALA A 23 15.27 6.95 5.36
C ALA A 23 15.48 5.56 4.73
N LEU A 24 14.42 4.81 4.43
CA LEU A 24 14.55 3.54 3.72
C LEU A 24 15.01 3.70 2.27
N GLY A 25 14.85 4.87 1.68
CA GLY A 25 15.42 5.27 0.39
C GLY A 25 14.91 4.52 -0.82
N ASP A 26 14.91 3.19 -0.77
CA ASP A 26 14.54 2.33 -1.89
C ASP A 26 13.04 1.95 -1.90
N VAL A 27 12.29 2.40 -0.92
CA VAL A 27 10.91 1.96 -0.75
C VAL A 27 9.91 2.94 -1.36
N LEU A 28 10.26 4.22 -1.44
CA LEU A 28 9.39 5.23 -2.02
C LEU A 28 9.50 5.23 -3.54
N ARG A 29 8.36 5.22 -4.20
CA ARG A 29 8.29 5.33 -5.65
C ARG A 29 8.46 6.78 -6.10
N ALA A 30 8.80 6.97 -7.37
CA ALA A 30 8.92 8.30 -7.95
C ALA A 30 7.66 9.13 -7.69
N GLY A 31 7.85 10.37 -7.24
CA GLY A 31 6.75 11.27 -6.90
C GLY A 31 6.25 11.17 -5.47
N GLU A 32 6.64 10.16 -4.72
CA GLU A 32 6.31 10.06 -3.30
C GLU A 32 7.36 10.78 -2.47
N THR A 33 6.93 11.72 -1.63
CA THR A 33 7.78 12.56 -0.80
C THR A 33 7.30 12.54 0.64
N ALA A 34 8.14 13.05 1.56
CA ALA A 34 7.74 13.25 2.95
C ALA A 34 6.47 14.11 3.05
N GLU A 35 6.39 15.16 2.24
CA GLU A 35 5.23 16.05 2.22
C GLU A 35 3.97 15.35 1.73
N SER A 36 4.05 14.55 0.66
CA SER A 36 2.90 13.80 0.16
C SER A 36 2.41 12.80 1.20
N TRP A 37 3.32 12.17 1.95
CA TRP A 37 2.95 11.27 3.03
C TRP A 37 2.31 12.00 4.22
N ARG A 38 2.82 13.18 4.58
CA ARG A 38 2.20 13.98 5.65
C ARG A 38 0.77 14.37 5.29
N ARG A 39 0.53 14.78 4.04
CA ARG A 39 -0.82 15.10 3.56
C ARG A 39 -1.72 13.86 3.59
N ARG A 40 -1.22 12.72 3.13
CA ARG A 40 -1.97 11.46 3.15
C ARG A 40 -2.40 11.08 4.56
N LEU A 41 -1.52 11.24 5.54
CA LEU A 41 -1.80 10.89 6.94
C LEU A 41 -2.76 11.85 7.62
N THR A 42 -3.04 13.02 7.06
CA THR A 42 -4.05 13.96 7.58
C THR A 42 -5.42 13.78 6.93
N ASP A 43 -5.53 12.98 5.89
CA ASP A 43 -6.79 12.75 5.18
C ASP A 43 -7.52 11.56 5.83
N SER A 44 -8.69 11.84 6.42
CA SER A 44 -9.49 10.83 7.12
C SER A 44 -10.06 9.75 6.20
N ALA A 45 -10.11 9.99 4.88
CA ALA A 45 -10.55 9.00 3.89
C ALA A 45 -9.46 7.98 3.56
N ILE A 46 -8.23 8.22 4.00
CA ILE A 46 -7.08 7.36 3.72
C ILE A 46 -6.85 6.39 4.87
N VAL A 47 -6.72 5.12 4.52
CA VAL A 47 -6.19 4.09 5.41
C VAL A 47 -4.71 3.96 5.09
N ALA A 48 -3.85 4.18 6.06
CA ALA A 48 -2.40 4.04 5.89
C ALA A 48 -1.85 3.15 6.99
N ILE A 49 -1.21 2.06 6.58
CA ILE A 49 -0.65 1.06 7.49
C ILE A 49 0.82 0.82 7.19
N GLY A 50 1.55 0.42 8.19
CA GLY A 50 2.96 0.07 8.09
C GLY A 50 3.25 -1.30 8.63
N ALA A 51 4.31 -1.90 8.14
CA ALA A 51 4.87 -3.14 8.67
C ALA A 51 6.13 -2.82 9.46
N GLU A 52 6.16 -3.24 10.72
CA GLU A 52 7.29 -3.06 11.61
C GLU A 52 7.91 -4.43 11.91
N GLN A 53 9.21 -4.52 11.79
CA GLN A 53 9.96 -5.73 12.05
C GLN A 53 11.20 -5.37 12.87
N ASP A 54 11.36 -6.02 14.01
CA ASP A 54 12.47 -5.73 14.94
C ASP A 54 12.55 -4.24 15.33
N GLY A 55 11.40 -3.59 15.51
CA GLY A 55 11.31 -2.19 15.89
C GLY A 55 11.51 -1.18 14.76
N ALA A 56 11.70 -1.64 13.53
CA ALA A 56 11.93 -0.77 12.37
C ALA A 56 10.84 -0.94 11.33
N LEU A 57 10.46 0.18 10.70
CA LEU A 57 9.51 0.16 9.60
C LEU A 57 10.16 -0.47 8.37
N VAL A 58 9.52 -1.49 7.80
CA VAL A 58 10.04 -2.23 6.64
C VAL A 58 9.11 -2.19 5.43
N GLY A 59 7.92 -1.64 5.58
CA GLY A 59 6.97 -1.55 4.47
C GLY A 59 5.77 -0.71 4.82
N TYR A 60 4.98 -0.40 3.81
CA TYR A 60 3.80 0.43 3.95
C TYR A 60 2.74 0.07 2.91
N ALA A 61 1.51 0.38 3.21
CA ALA A 61 0.41 0.34 2.25
C ALA A 61 -0.60 1.44 2.60
N ALA A 62 -1.17 2.06 1.59
CA ALA A 62 -2.20 3.08 1.80
C ALA A 62 -3.23 3.03 0.69
N GLY A 63 -4.45 3.40 1.03
CA GLY A 63 -5.54 3.47 0.08
C GLY A 63 -6.72 4.25 0.62
N ALA A 64 -7.64 4.57 -0.28
CA ALA A 64 -8.85 5.33 0.05
C ALA A 64 -10.08 4.50 -0.25
N VAL A 65 -11.11 4.61 0.61
CA VAL A 65 -12.41 4.03 0.37
C VAL A 65 -13.30 5.12 -0.24
N ARG A 66 -13.79 4.89 -1.44
CA ARG A 66 -14.54 5.89 -2.20
C ARG A 66 -15.71 5.25 -2.94
N THR A 67 -16.74 6.07 -3.20
CA THR A 67 -17.81 5.77 -4.13
C THR A 67 -17.72 6.77 -5.27
N SER A 68 -17.53 6.30 -6.49
CA SER A 68 -17.30 7.16 -7.66
C SER A 68 -18.14 6.67 -8.84
N PHE A 69 -18.70 7.62 -9.62
CA PHE A 69 -19.45 7.35 -10.85
C PHE A 69 -20.58 6.31 -10.68
N GLY A 70 -21.23 6.29 -9.53
CA GLY A 70 -22.31 5.34 -9.26
C GLY A 70 -21.85 3.90 -9.11
N LEU A 71 -20.54 3.64 -9.03
CA LEU A 71 -20.00 2.33 -8.72
C LEU A 71 -20.21 2.00 -7.24
N GLU A 72 -20.16 0.73 -6.91
CA GLU A 72 -20.18 0.32 -5.51
C GLU A 72 -18.97 0.89 -4.77
N THR A 73 -19.11 1.05 -3.46
CA THR A 73 -18.01 1.51 -2.61
C THR A 73 -16.80 0.61 -2.76
N ALA A 74 -15.65 1.19 -3.05
CA ALA A 74 -14.43 0.46 -3.33
C ALA A 74 -13.25 1.03 -2.56
N GLY A 75 -12.31 0.16 -2.24
CA GLY A 75 -10.99 0.56 -1.74
C GLY A 75 -10.02 0.69 -2.92
N TRP A 76 -9.34 1.82 -3.00
CA TRP A 76 -8.33 2.08 -4.02
C TRP A 76 -6.96 2.09 -3.37
N ILE A 77 -6.13 1.12 -3.73
CA ILE A 77 -4.75 1.06 -3.24
C ILE A 77 -3.96 2.13 -4.00
N GLU A 78 -3.40 3.09 -3.28
CA GLU A 78 -2.71 4.24 -3.85
C GLU A 78 -1.20 4.17 -3.67
N ALA A 79 -0.73 3.49 -2.62
CA ALA A 79 0.68 3.41 -2.29
C ALA A 79 0.98 2.06 -1.66
N PHE A 80 2.10 1.47 -2.06
CA PHE A 80 2.49 0.14 -1.59
C PHE A 80 3.99 -0.04 -1.79
N GLY A 81 4.68 -0.49 -0.77
CA GLY A 81 6.11 -0.77 -0.90
C GLY A 81 6.64 -1.58 0.27
N VAL A 82 7.66 -2.38 -0.01
CA VAL A 82 8.38 -3.16 0.99
C VAL A 82 9.87 -2.95 0.77
N SER A 83 10.61 -2.72 1.85
CA SER A 83 12.06 -2.60 1.79
C SER A 83 12.68 -3.81 1.12
N SER A 84 13.70 -3.60 0.28
CA SER A 84 14.38 -4.67 -0.45
C SER A 84 14.92 -5.75 0.48
N ARG A 85 15.35 -5.39 1.69
CA ARG A 85 15.85 -6.33 2.69
C ARG A 85 14.77 -7.25 3.25
N SER A 86 13.51 -6.85 3.16
CA SER A 86 12.38 -7.60 3.72
C SER A 86 11.52 -8.25 2.65
N ARG A 87 11.87 -8.10 1.38
CA ARG A 87 11.16 -8.77 0.28
C ARG A 87 11.39 -10.27 0.33
N GLY A 88 10.38 -11.03 -0.08
CA GLY A 88 10.44 -12.48 -0.05
C GLY A 88 10.07 -13.13 1.27
N TYR A 89 9.78 -12.33 2.32
CA TYR A 89 9.40 -12.83 3.64
C TYR A 89 7.91 -12.69 3.95
N GLY A 90 7.09 -12.41 2.95
CA GLY A 90 5.64 -12.31 3.11
C GLY A 90 5.13 -10.99 3.69
N VAL A 91 5.99 -9.98 3.86
CA VAL A 91 5.59 -8.67 4.39
C VAL A 91 4.55 -8.01 3.50
N GLY A 92 4.78 -8.01 2.19
CA GLY A 92 3.84 -7.43 1.23
C GLY A 92 2.47 -8.08 1.27
N ARG A 93 2.44 -9.40 1.39
CA ARG A 93 1.18 -10.16 1.48
C ARG A 93 0.42 -9.82 2.76
N LEU A 94 1.12 -9.69 3.89
CA LEU A 94 0.51 -9.28 5.16
C LEU A 94 -0.05 -7.85 5.09
N LEU A 95 0.71 -6.93 4.50
CA LEU A 95 0.25 -5.55 4.30
C LEU A 95 -1.00 -5.51 3.43
N ALA A 96 -0.99 -6.21 2.31
CA ALA A 96 -2.14 -6.25 1.41
C ALA A 96 -3.36 -6.86 2.09
N SER A 97 -3.20 -7.96 2.81
CA SER A 97 -4.30 -8.61 3.53
C SER A 97 -4.93 -7.68 4.57
N GLU A 98 -4.12 -6.98 5.33
CA GLU A 98 -4.61 -6.04 6.35
C GLU A 98 -5.30 -4.84 5.70
N LEU A 99 -4.73 -4.30 4.62
CA LEU A 99 -5.34 -3.17 3.92
C LEU A 99 -6.71 -3.57 3.36
N LEU A 100 -6.82 -4.73 2.74
CA LEU A 100 -8.09 -5.24 2.21
C LEU A 100 -9.11 -5.45 3.35
N ALA A 101 -8.68 -5.95 4.50
CA ALA A 101 -9.55 -6.11 5.66
C ALA A 101 -10.06 -4.74 6.16
N ARG A 102 -9.21 -3.71 6.16
CA ARG A 102 -9.61 -2.34 6.52
C ARG A 102 -10.63 -1.78 5.53
N PHE A 103 -10.45 -2.05 4.25
CA PHE A 103 -11.42 -1.65 3.21
C PHE A 103 -12.78 -2.29 3.44
N VAL A 104 -12.80 -3.58 3.71
CA VAL A 104 -14.05 -4.30 4.02
C VAL A 104 -14.73 -3.71 5.24
N ALA A 105 -13.97 -3.45 6.31
CA ALA A 105 -14.52 -2.84 7.53
C ALA A 105 -15.10 -1.44 7.28
N ALA A 106 -14.59 -0.73 6.28
CA ALA A 106 -15.09 0.60 5.89
C ALA A 106 -16.23 0.53 4.85
N GLY A 107 -16.73 -0.67 4.53
CA GLY A 107 -17.89 -0.86 3.63
C GLY A 107 -17.54 -1.12 2.17
N ALA A 108 -16.26 -1.27 1.82
CA ALA A 108 -15.87 -1.55 0.44
C ALA A 108 -16.32 -2.96 0.00
N ARG A 109 -16.81 -3.05 -1.23
CA ARG A 109 -17.22 -4.30 -1.86
C ARG A 109 -16.20 -4.77 -2.90
N HIS A 110 -15.34 -3.88 -3.35
CA HIS A 110 -14.28 -4.15 -4.33
C HIS A 110 -13.01 -3.44 -3.89
N ALA A 111 -11.88 -3.94 -4.36
CA ALA A 111 -10.59 -3.28 -4.23
C ALA A 111 -9.97 -3.13 -5.61
N TYR A 112 -9.44 -1.96 -5.88
CA TYR A 112 -8.78 -1.65 -7.15
C TYR A 112 -7.39 -1.09 -6.88
N THR A 113 -6.51 -1.25 -7.85
CA THR A 113 -5.22 -0.57 -7.87
C THR A 113 -4.85 -0.23 -9.30
N LEU A 114 -3.98 0.75 -9.47
CA LEU A 114 -3.41 1.08 -10.77
C LEU A 114 -1.95 0.63 -10.77
N ALA A 115 -1.60 -0.19 -11.73
CA ALA A 115 -0.23 -0.65 -11.92
C ALA A 115 0.30 -0.08 -13.23
N PRO A 116 1.32 0.80 -13.17
CA PRO A 116 1.93 1.30 -14.40
C PRO A 116 2.42 0.15 -15.28
N VAL A 117 2.22 0.25 -16.59
CA VAL A 117 2.56 -0.84 -17.51
C VAL A 117 4.04 -1.21 -17.50
N HIS A 118 4.91 -0.27 -17.14
CA HIS A 118 6.36 -0.49 -17.05
C HIS A 118 6.83 -1.05 -15.71
N ASP A 119 5.95 -1.14 -14.72
CA ASP A 119 6.29 -1.72 -13.42
C ASP A 119 6.09 -3.23 -13.48
N LEU A 120 7.15 -3.95 -13.81
CA LEU A 120 7.11 -5.38 -14.07
C LEU A 120 6.91 -6.24 -12.81
N ALA A 121 7.07 -5.66 -11.62
CA ALA A 121 6.94 -6.39 -10.36
C ALA A 121 5.54 -6.26 -9.75
N LEU A 122 4.88 -5.14 -9.95
CA LEU A 122 3.65 -4.80 -9.26
C LEU A 122 2.45 -5.62 -9.74
N GLN A 123 2.30 -5.79 -11.05
CA GLN A 123 1.18 -6.54 -11.61
C GLN A 123 1.18 -8.02 -11.16
N PRO A 124 2.30 -8.76 -11.29
CA PRO A 124 2.35 -10.15 -10.82
C PRO A 124 2.03 -10.28 -9.33
N PHE A 125 2.53 -9.35 -8.52
CA PHE A 125 2.27 -9.33 -7.08
C PHE A 125 0.75 -9.26 -6.79
N PHE A 126 0.04 -8.32 -7.42
CA PHE A 126 -1.40 -8.20 -7.19
C PHE A 126 -2.19 -9.34 -7.81
N ARG A 127 -1.75 -9.88 -8.96
CA ARG A 127 -2.40 -11.06 -9.55
C ARG A 127 -2.29 -12.28 -8.62
N ASP A 128 -1.17 -12.46 -7.94
CA ASP A 128 -1.00 -13.53 -6.96
C ASP A 128 -1.94 -13.37 -5.76
N LEU A 129 -2.39 -12.16 -5.48
CA LEU A 129 -3.38 -11.88 -4.44
C LEU A 129 -4.83 -11.99 -4.91
N GLY A 130 -5.04 -12.41 -6.15
CA GLY A 130 -6.37 -12.59 -6.72
C GLY A 130 -6.90 -11.40 -7.52
N PHE A 131 -6.11 -10.34 -7.70
CA PHE A 131 -6.51 -9.21 -8.53
C PHE A 131 -6.52 -9.62 -10.01
N ARG A 132 -7.48 -9.10 -10.73
CA ARG A 132 -7.63 -9.29 -12.18
C ARG A 132 -7.91 -7.96 -12.83
N GLU A 133 -7.80 -7.88 -14.14
CA GLU A 133 -8.18 -6.68 -14.85
C GLU A 133 -9.62 -6.31 -14.54
N ALA A 134 -9.84 -5.09 -14.10
CA ALA A 134 -11.16 -4.56 -13.82
C ALA A 134 -11.79 -4.02 -15.12
N PRO A 135 -13.12 -4.00 -15.23
CA PRO A 135 -13.79 -3.40 -16.37
C PRO A 135 -13.78 -1.85 -16.31
N LEU A 136 -12.62 -1.29 -16.09
CA LEU A 136 -12.37 0.14 -15.95
C LEU A 136 -11.20 0.52 -16.85
N VAL A 137 -11.27 1.72 -17.42
CA VAL A 137 -10.21 2.25 -18.27
C VAL A 137 -9.65 3.52 -17.62
N ALA A 138 -8.35 3.57 -17.48
CA ALA A 138 -7.68 4.80 -17.05
C ALA A 138 -7.57 5.76 -18.26
N LEU A 139 -8.14 6.95 -18.13
CA LEU A 139 -8.03 7.99 -19.13
C LEU A 139 -7.14 9.10 -18.58
N GLY A 140 -6.16 9.52 -19.36
CA GLY A 140 -5.20 10.54 -18.95
C GLY A 140 -5.10 11.67 -19.97
N ARG A 141 -4.78 12.85 -19.49
CA ARG A 141 -4.50 14.03 -20.28
C ARG A 141 -3.42 14.87 -19.62
N THR A 142 -2.43 15.31 -20.40
CA THR A 142 -1.44 16.28 -19.90
C THR A 142 -2.07 17.66 -19.75
N LEU A 143 -1.76 18.32 -18.64
CA LEU A 143 -2.26 19.67 -18.34
C LEU A 143 -1.19 20.73 -18.58
#